data_8a71c2cecc6bc50ace55f84d15d26ec1
#
_entry.id   8a71c2cecc6bc50ace55f84d15d26ec1
#
_cell.length_a   1.000
_cell.length_b   1.000
_cell.length_c   1.000
_cell.angle_alpha   90.00
_cell.angle_beta   90.00
_cell.angle_gamma   90.00
#
_symmetry.space_group_name_H-M   'P 1'
#
loop_
_entity.id
_entity.type
_entity.pdbx_description
1 polymer ?
#
loop_
_entity_poly.entity_id
_entity_poly.type
_entity_poly.pdbx_seq_one_letter_code
_entity_poly.pdbx_strand_id
1 'polypeptide(L)'
;YPLFQLGGPQLRIFRPNFFMLAVRPGVPQPEDTVQFRVSMEMTKVDIKNYLEKIYNVPVAAVRTRIQYGANNKRNHKNQRVKKPDYKVAYVQLGQGQTFQFPNLFPDKEQDTETRSFDDFRNKYMEREKQRQKGDPRRGGVPDWFGL
;
A
#
# COMPACT_ATOMS: atom_id res chain seq x y z
N TYR A 1 21.31 16.05 -25.64
CA TYR A 1 20.00 15.61 -26.15
C TYR A 1 19.59 16.48 -27.32
N PRO A 2 18.99 15.88 -28.39
CA PRO A 2 18.46 16.68 -29.50
C PRO A 2 17.36 17.60 -28.97
N LEU A 3 17.43 18.88 -29.31
CA LEU A 3 16.41 19.85 -28.97
C LEU A 3 15.13 19.54 -29.75
N PHE A 4 13.98 19.79 -29.12
CA PHE A 4 12.69 19.72 -29.80
C PHE A 4 12.67 20.76 -30.94
N GLN A 5 12.35 20.30 -32.15
CA GLN A 5 12.16 21.13 -33.32
C GLN A 5 10.72 20.98 -33.78
N LEU A 6 10.08 22.08 -34.16
CA LEU A 6 8.72 22.08 -34.68
C LEU A 6 8.63 21.21 -35.93
N GLY A 7 7.71 20.21 -35.94
CA GLY A 7 7.58 19.26 -37.05
C GLY A 7 8.52 18.06 -36.99
N GLY A 8 9.47 18.02 -36.05
CA GLY A 8 10.31 16.86 -35.80
C GLY A 8 9.63 15.78 -34.95
N PRO A 9 9.99 14.50 -35.10
CA PRO A 9 9.45 13.44 -34.23
C PRO A 9 9.99 13.58 -32.82
N GLN A 10 9.15 13.26 -31.82
CA GLN A 10 9.59 13.18 -30.45
C GLN A 10 10.46 11.94 -30.25
N LEU A 11 11.73 12.14 -29.90
CA LEU A 11 12.71 11.08 -29.78
C LEU A 11 12.79 10.45 -28.40
N ARG A 12 12.49 11.21 -27.35
CA ARG A 12 12.58 10.75 -25.96
C ARG A 12 11.51 11.40 -25.07
N ILE A 13 11.02 10.61 -24.15
CA ILE A 13 10.15 11.07 -23.07
C ILE A 13 10.79 10.63 -21.75
N PHE A 14 11.24 11.59 -20.94
CA PHE A 14 11.93 11.31 -19.66
C PHE A 14 10.97 10.93 -18.54
N ARG A 15 9.74 11.45 -18.57
CA ARG A 15 8.69 11.14 -17.60
C ARG A 15 7.43 10.74 -18.37
N PRO A 16 7.31 9.47 -18.73
CA PRO A 16 6.12 8.99 -19.41
C PRO A 16 4.91 9.14 -18.49
N ASN A 17 3.77 9.49 -19.09
CA ASN A 17 2.48 9.57 -18.38
C ASN A 17 1.87 8.19 -18.13
N PHE A 18 2.66 7.13 -18.25
CA PHE A 18 2.26 5.76 -17.95
C PHE A 18 2.53 5.45 -16.48
N PHE A 19 1.61 4.75 -15.85
CA PHE A 19 1.84 4.19 -14.54
C PHE A 19 1.72 2.66 -14.59
N MET A 20 2.53 2.00 -13.78
CA MET A 20 2.49 0.55 -13.57
C MET A 20 2.67 0.28 -12.08
N LEU A 21 1.66 -0.32 -11.47
CA LEU A 21 1.62 -0.64 -10.04
C LEU A 21 1.48 -2.15 -9.86
N ALA A 22 2.38 -2.77 -9.11
CA ALA A 22 2.23 -4.16 -8.70
C ALA A 22 1.08 -4.28 -7.69
N VAL A 23 0.21 -5.26 -7.89
CA VAL A 23 -1.00 -5.47 -7.07
C VAL A 23 -1.02 -6.90 -6.57
N ARG A 24 -1.34 -7.09 -5.29
CA ARG A 24 -1.58 -8.42 -4.75
C ARG A 24 -2.85 -8.99 -5.40
N PRO A 25 -2.78 -10.19 -6.01
CA PRO A 25 -3.95 -10.83 -6.58
C PRO A 25 -5.00 -11.13 -5.51
N GLY A 26 -6.27 -10.86 -5.82
CA GLY A 26 -7.38 -11.23 -4.95
C GLY A 26 -7.73 -12.73 -5.01
N VAL A 27 -7.31 -13.39 -6.09
CA VAL A 27 -7.47 -14.84 -6.31
C VAL A 27 -6.07 -15.43 -6.43
N PRO A 28 -5.78 -16.59 -5.81
CA PRO A 28 -4.50 -17.26 -5.95
C PRO A 28 -4.16 -17.47 -7.43
N GLN A 29 -2.93 -17.13 -7.79
CA GLN A 29 -2.39 -17.26 -9.15
C GLN A 29 -1.11 -18.09 -9.10
N PRO A 30 -0.69 -18.67 -10.26
CA PRO A 30 0.62 -19.31 -10.36
C PRO A 30 1.75 -18.35 -9.96
N GLU A 31 2.81 -18.88 -9.39
CA GLU A 31 3.95 -18.11 -8.92
C GLU A 31 4.71 -17.38 -10.03
N ASP A 32 4.56 -17.83 -11.28
CA ASP A 32 5.13 -17.21 -12.47
C ASP A 32 4.32 -16.01 -12.97
N THR A 33 3.14 -15.75 -12.41
CA THR A 33 2.23 -14.71 -12.89
C THR A 33 2.16 -13.54 -11.92
N VAL A 34 2.47 -12.34 -12.41
CA VAL A 34 2.42 -11.09 -11.65
C VAL A 34 1.28 -10.22 -12.17
N GLN A 35 0.51 -9.65 -11.25
CA GLN A 35 -0.58 -8.75 -11.57
C GLN A 35 -0.17 -7.29 -11.41
N PHE A 36 -0.46 -6.49 -12.44
CA PHE A 36 -0.22 -5.05 -12.43
C PHE A 36 -1.51 -4.28 -12.73
N ARG A 37 -1.62 -3.13 -12.11
CA ARG A 37 -2.56 -2.10 -12.52
C ARG A 37 -1.80 -1.10 -13.40
N VAL A 38 -2.29 -0.87 -14.60
CA VAL A 38 -1.64 -0.01 -15.60
C VAL A 38 -2.62 1.01 -16.15
N SER A 39 -2.08 2.05 -16.80
CA SER A 39 -2.90 3.04 -17.49
C SER A 39 -3.66 2.42 -18.67
N MET A 40 -4.79 3.01 -19.03
CA MET A 40 -5.62 2.53 -20.16
C MET A 40 -4.90 2.57 -21.50
N GLU A 41 -3.95 3.46 -21.66
CA GLU A 41 -3.22 3.72 -22.91
C GLU A 41 -2.13 2.69 -23.20
N MET A 42 -1.64 1.99 -22.16
CA MET A 42 -0.57 0.99 -22.32
C MET A 42 -1.05 -0.24 -23.05
N THR A 43 -0.33 -0.62 -24.10
CA THR A 43 -0.54 -1.87 -24.84
C THR A 43 0.22 -3.03 -24.19
N LYS A 44 -0.08 -4.26 -24.61
CA LYS A 44 0.64 -5.46 -24.15
C LYS A 44 2.13 -5.39 -24.46
N VAL A 45 2.47 -4.83 -25.64
CA VAL A 45 3.85 -4.67 -26.08
C VAL A 45 4.57 -3.62 -25.24
N ASP A 46 3.91 -2.53 -24.90
CA ASP A 46 4.46 -1.49 -24.03
C ASP A 46 4.77 -2.04 -22.62
N ILE A 47 3.85 -2.84 -22.07
CA ILE A 47 4.03 -3.49 -20.77
C ILE A 47 5.23 -4.43 -20.81
N LYS A 48 5.34 -5.27 -21.85
CA LYS A 48 6.48 -6.16 -22.05
C LYS A 48 7.79 -5.38 -22.12
N ASN A 49 7.86 -4.39 -23.01
CA ASN A 49 9.06 -3.58 -23.21
C ASN A 49 9.44 -2.79 -21.93
N TYR A 50 8.48 -2.31 -21.21
CA TYR A 50 8.70 -1.59 -19.95
C TYR A 50 9.40 -2.47 -18.91
N LEU A 51 8.90 -3.71 -18.74
CA LEU A 51 9.48 -4.65 -17.79
C LEU A 51 10.86 -5.18 -18.25
N GLU A 52 11.00 -5.50 -19.54
CA GLU A 52 12.26 -6.04 -20.07
C GLU A 52 13.37 -4.99 -20.13
N LYS A 53 13.05 -3.77 -20.58
CA LYS A 53 14.07 -2.74 -20.84
C LYS A 53 14.42 -1.90 -19.62
N ILE A 54 13.51 -1.70 -18.68
CA ILE A 54 13.75 -0.88 -17.49
C ILE A 54 14.16 -1.75 -16.30
N TYR A 55 13.45 -2.85 -16.08
CA TYR A 55 13.65 -3.71 -14.92
C TYR A 55 14.44 -5.00 -15.23
N ASN A 56 14.76 -5.26 -16.49
CA ASN A 56 15.45 -6.47 -16.94
C ASN A 56 14.73 -7.77 -16.50
N VAL A 57 13.40 -7.73 -16.45
CA VAL A 57 12.56 -8.88 -16.11
C VAL A 57 12.14 -9.59 -17.39
N PRO A 58 12.48 -10.87 -17.59
CA PRO A 58 12.05 -11.61 -18.77
C PRO A 58 10.55 -11.87 -18.73
N VAL A 59 9.85 -11.54 -19.80
CA VAL A 59 8.39 -11.67 -19.92
C VAL A 59 8.05 -12.66 -21.03
N ALA A 60 7.39 -13.77 -20.65
CA ALA A 60 6.91 -14.77 -21.58
C ALA A 60 5.62 -14.33 -22.28
N ALA A 61 4.62 -13.90 -21.52
CA ALA A 61 3.34 -13.48 -22.07
C ALA A 61 2.70 -12.36 -21.25
N VAL A 62 1.89 -11.53 -21.91
CA VAL A 62 1.12 -10.47 -21.27
C VAL A 62 -0.34 -10.61 -21.67
N ARG A 63 -1.24 -10.68 -20.70
CA ARG A 63 -2.69 -10.63 -20.89
C ARG A 63 -3.24 -9.42 -20.17
N THR A 64 -4.24 -8.77 -20.76
CA THR A 64 -4.83 -7.56 -20.20
C THR A 64 -6.34 -7.64 -20.19
N ARG A 65 -6.96 -7.03 -19.17
CA ARG A 65 -8.38 -6.76 -19.12
C ARG A 65 -8.62 -5.32 -18.67
N ILE A 66 -9.75 -4.77 -19.04
CA ILE A 66 -10.17 -3.44 -18.59
C ILE A 66 -11.08 -3.63 -17.37
N GLN A 67 -10.77 -2.92 -16.31
CA GLN A 67 -11.60 -2.86 -15.11
C GLN A 67 -12.46 -1.61 -15.18
N TYR A 68 -13.78 -1.82 -15.26
CA TYR A 68 -14.74 -0.73 -15.23
C TYR A 68 -14.73 -0.02 -13.87
N GLY A 69 -14.68 1.30 -13.89
CA GLY A 69 -14.77 2.15 -12.70
C GLY A 69 -16.20 2.24 -12.18
N ALA A 70 -16.41 1.97 -10.91
CA ALA A 70 -17.73 2.05 -10.29
C ALA A 70 -18.31 3.47 -10.35
N ASN A 71 -19.62 3.55 -10.57
CA ASN A 71 -20.39 4.81 -10.66
C ASN A 71 -21.31 4.99 -9.43
N ASN A 72 -20.84 4.59 -8.25
CA ASN A 72 -21.67 4.60 -7.03
C ASN A 72 -21.43 5.83 -6.16
N LYS A 73 -20.33 6.55 -6.38
CA LYS A 73 -19.98 7.74 -5.61
C LYS A 73 -20.77 8.94 -6.10
N ARG A 74 -21.22 9.77 -5.18
CA ARG A 74 -21.79 11.08 -5.47
C ARG A 74 -20.87 12.20 -4.99
N ASN A 75 -20.83 13.30 -5.75
CA ASN A 75 -20.10 14.50 -5.33
C ASN A 75 -20.96 15.34 -4.35
N HIS A 76 -20.41 16.48 -3.90
CA HIS A 76 -21.11 17.41 -3.01
C HIS A 76 -22.39 18.00 -3.62
N LYS A 77 -22.53 18.00 -4.95
CA LYS A 77 -23.74 18.43 -5.69
C LYS A 77 -24.73 17.28 -5.95
N ASN A 78 -24.57 16.14 -5.27
CA ASN A 78 -25.39 14.93 -5.42
C ASN A 78 -25.37 14.30 -6.84
N GLN A 79 -24.42 14.67 -7.70
CA GLN A 79 -24.22 14.08 -9.02
C GLN A 79 -23.40 12.81 -8.92
N ARG A 80 -23.73 11.80 -9.71
CA ARG A 80 -22.94 10.56 -9.79
C ARG A 80 -21.61 10.83 -10.46
N VAL A 81 -20.54 10.40 -9.81
CA VAL A 81 -19.17 10.52 -10.32
C VAL A 81 -18.61 9.12 -10.55
N LYS A 82 -18.36 8.81 -11.82
CA LYS A 82 -17.72 7.56 -12.21
C LYS A 82 -16.24 7.59 -11.83
N LYS A 83 -15.75 6.52 -11.22
CA LYS A 83 -14.31 6.31 -11.08
C LYS A 83 -13.70 6.04 -12.45
N PRO A 84 -12.47 6.51 -12.73
CA PRO A 84 -11.81 6.20 -14.00
C PRO A 84 -11.60 4.70 -14.14
N ASP A 85 -11.73 4.20 -15.37
CA ASP A 85 -11.39 2.83 -15.72
C ASP A 85 -9.87 2.65 -15.67
N TYR A 86 -9.42 1.46 -15.39
CA TYR A 86 -8.02 1.12 -15.46
C TYR A 86 -7.81 -0.26 -16.11
N LYS A 87 -6.64 -0.47 -16.62
CA LYS A 87 -6.26 -1.75 -17.21
C LYS A 87 -5.54 -2.60 -16.18
N VAL A 88 -5.90 -3.86 -16.11
CA VAL A 88 -5.20 -4.88 -15.32
C VAL A 88 -4.39 -5.73 -16.26
N ALA A 89 -3.11 -5.87 -15.99
CA ALA A 89 -2.20 -6.72 -16.74
C ALA A 89 -1.80 -7.93 -15.91
N TYR A 90 -1.87 -9.10 -16.53
CA TYR A 90 -1.34 -10.35 -16.00
C TYR A 90 -0.09 -10.67 -16.83
N VAL A 91 1.05 -10.61 -16.17
CA VAL A 91 2.35 -10.81 -16.79
C VAL A 91 2.88 -12.15 -16.36
N GLN A 92 3.07 -13.04 -17.32
CA GLN A 92 3.75 -14.30 -17.10
C GLN A 92 5.26 -14.11 -17.27
N LEU A 93 6.00 -14.44 -16.21
CA LEU A 93 7.45 -14.34 -16.21
C LEU A 93 8.06 -15.44 -17.06
N GLY A 94 9.17 -15.10 -17.68
CA GLY A 94 9.96 -16.05 -18.46
C GLY A 94 11.08 -16.71 -17.64
N GLN A 95 11.78 -17.65 -18.26
CA GLN A 95 12.99 -18.27 -17.73
C GLN A 95 12.83 -18.92 -16.32
N GLY A 96 11.65 -19.40 -16.01
CA GLY A 96 11.38 -20.04 -14.71
C GLY A 96 11.44 -19.10 -13.50
N GLN A 97 11.36 -17.79 -13.73
CA GLN A 97 11.31 -16.82 -12.64
C GLN A 97 9.96 -16.90 -11.92
N THR A 98 10.01 -16.79 -10.61
CA THR A 98 8.84 -16.75 -9.73
C THR A 98 8.80 -15.44 -8.97
N PHE A 99 7.60 -15.01 -8.60
CA PHE A 99 7.37 -13.81 -7.81
C PHE A 99 6.39 -14.09 -6.68
N GLN A 100 6.80 -13.80 -5.46
CA GLN A 100 5.90 -13.79 -4.31
C GLN A 100 5.69 -12.35 -3.86
N PHE A 101 4.43 -11.95 -3.72
CA PHE A 101 4.13 -10.60 -3.26
C PHE A 101 4.61 -10.44 -1.81
N PRO A 102 5.43 -9.42 -1.51
CA PRO A 102 6.00 -9.24 -0.19
C PRO A 102 4.91 -9.02 0.86
N ASN A 103 5.13 -9.52 2.07
CA ASN A 103 4.26 -9.21 3.20
C ASN A 103 4.56 -7.79 3.68
N LEU A 104 3.71 -6.84 3.28
CA LEU A 104 3.85 -5.42 3.63
C LEU A 104 3.42 -5.12 5.07
N PHE A 105 2.60 -5.99 5.64
CA PHE A 105 2.10 -5.87 7.00
C PHE A 105 2.41 -7.16 7.74
N PRO A 106 3.70 -7.40 8.10
CA PRO A 106 4.03 -8.53 8.94
C PRO A 106 3.23 -8.40 10.24
N ASP A 107 2.71 -9.52 10.72
CA ASP A 107 2.12 -9.56 12.06
C ASP A 107 3.17 -8.98 13.01
N LYS A 108 2.83 -7.88 13.64
CA LYS A 108 3.70 -7.30 14.66
C LYS A 108 3.85 -8.39 15.72
N GLU A 109 5.01 -8.98 15.83
CA GLU A 109 5.43 -9.57 17.10
C GLU A 109 5.13 -8.49 18.11
N GLN A 110 4.26 -8.79 19.13
CA GLN A 110 3.85 -7.80 20.13
C GLN A 110 5.12 -7.11 20.62
N ASP A 111 5.35 -5.93 20.06
CA ASP A 111 6.58 -5.20 20.26
C ASP A 111 6.76 -5.04 21.75
N THR A 112 7.98 -5.21 22.22
CA THR A 112 8.41 -4.87 23.57
C THR A 112 7.91 -3.49 24.01
N GLU A 113 7.64 -2.59 23.07
CA GLU A 113 7.03 -1.28 23.29
C GLU A 113 5.57 -1.35 23.77
N THR A 114 4.75 -2.26 23.25
CA THR A 114 3.36 -2.42 23.72
C THR A 114 3.33 -3.03 25.12
N ARG A 115 4.22 -3.98 25.39
CA ARG A 115 4.43 -4.51 26.75
C ARG A 115 4.93 -3.42 27.70
N SER A 116 5.88 -2.62 27.26
CA SER A 116 6.41 -1.48 28.02
C SER A 116 5.30 -0.46 28.36
N PHE A 117 4.37 -0.22 27.43
CA PHE A 117 3.26 0.69 27.68
C PHE A 117 2.22 0.11 28.64
N ASP A 118 1.87 -1.15 28.53
CA ASP A 118 0.96 -1.83 29.46
C ASP A 118 1.59 -1.97 30.84
N ASP A 119 2.88 -2.27 30.93
CA ASP A 119 3.63 -2.28 32.18
C ASP A 119 3.68 -0.89 32.82
N PHE A 120 3.90 0.14 32.03
CA PHE A 120 3.86 1.53 32.49
C PHE A 120 2.47 1.93 33.02
N ARG A 121 1.42 1.57 32.27
CA ARG A 121 0.04 1.78 32.66
C ARG A 121 -0.31 1.07 33.96
N ASN A 122 0.07 -0.19 34.10
CA ASN A 122 -0.16 -0.99 35.28
C ASN A 122 0.58 -0.40 36.50
N LYS A 123 1.83 -0.02 36.33
CA LYS A 123 2.65 0.64 37.34
C LYS A 123 2.08 1.99 37.78
N TYR A 124 1.52 2.73 36.83
CA TYR A 124 0.83 3.99 37.12
C TYR A 124 -0.45 3.77 37.92
N MET A 125 -1.27 2.79 37.51
CA MET A 125 -2.50 2.41 38.22
C MET A 125 -2.24 1.88 39.62
N GLU A 126 -1.18 1.11 39.82
CA GLU A 126 -0.76 0.64 41.15
C GLU A 126 -0.32 1.79 42.04
N ARG A 127 0.44 2.74 41.50
CA ARG A 127 0.85 3.95 42.25
C ARG A 127 -0.34 4.82 42.62
N GLU A 128 -1.33 4.95 41.74
CA GLU A 128 -2.59 5.65 42.00
C GLU A 128 -3.39 4.97 43.11
N LYS A 129 -3.53 3.64 43.05
CA LYS A 129 -4.15 2.82 44.07
C LYS A 129 -3.44 2.95 45.43
N GLN A 130 -2.10 2.99 45.43
CA GLN A 130 -1.35 3.21 46.66
C GLN A 130 -1.59 4.58 47.26
N ARG A 131 -1.66 5.64 46.41
CA ARG A 131 -2.00 7.00 46.86
C ARG A 131 -3.40 7.10 47.43
N GLN A 132 -4.38 6.39 46.84
CA GLN A 132 -5.75 6.37 47.31
C GLN A 132 -5.95 5.55 48.57
N LYS A 133 -5.02 4.65 48.89
CA LYS A 133 -5.12 3.73 50.02
C LYS A 133 -5.01 4.42 51.38
N GLY A 134 -4.55 5.66 51.39
CA GLY A 134 -4.46 6.49 52.56
C GLY A 134 -3.70 5.88 53.76
N ASP A 135 -3.24 6.70 54.68
CA ASP A 135 -2.66 6.21 55.93
C ASP A 135 -3.81 5.67 56.83
N PRO A 136 -3.76 4.39 57.27
CA PRO A 136 -4.78 3.81 58.16
C PRO A 136 -5.01 4.63 59.46
N ARG A 137 -4.03 5.43 59.84
CA ARG A 137 -4.08 6.28 61.04
C ARG A 137 -4.86 7.57 60.81
N ARG A 138 -5.14 7.94 59.56
CA ARG A 138 -5.83 9.18 59.20
C ARG A 138 -7.35 9.04 59.01
N GLY A 139 -7.94 7.90 59.36
CA GLY A 139 -9.38 7.72 59.34
C GLY A 139 -10.06 7.95 58.00
N GLY A 140 -9.35 7.66 56.85
CA GLY A 140 -9.88 7.82 55.51
C GLY A 140 -9.75 9.21 54.89
N VAL A 141 -9.05 10.14 55.53
CA VAL A 141 -8.73 11.46 54.97
C VAL A 141 -7.61 11.34 53.95
N PRO A 142 -7.77 11.85 52.71
CA PRO A 142 -6.74 11.76 51.69
C PRO A 142 -5.46 12.54 52.06
N ASP A 143 -4.31 12.07 51.63
CA ASP A 143 -2.99 12.66 51.95
C ASP A 143 -2.82 14.11 51.47
N TRP A 144 -3.59 14.51 50.45
CA TRP A 144 -3.59 15.89 49.95
C TRP A 144 -4.39 16.87 50.78
N PHE A 145 -5.23 16.34 51.71
CA PHE A 145 -6.04 17.14 52.60
C PHE A 145 -5.39 17.15 53.98
N GLY A 146 -4.57 18.08 54.17
CA GLY A 146 -3.94 18.31 55.47
C GLY A 146 -2.49 18.73 55.35
N LEU A 147 -2.20 19.72 55.99
CA LEU A 147 -0.88 20.26 56.22
C LEU A 147 -0.07 19.32 57.13
#